data_eb214d80bae55049dab03bd5cde8e033
#
_entry.id   eb214d80bae55049dab03bd5cde8e033
#
_cell.length_a   1.000
_cell.length_b   1.000
_cell.length_c   1.000
_cell.angle_alpha   90.00
_cell.angle_beta   90.00
_cell.angle_gamma   90.00
#
_symmetry.space_group_name_H-M   'P 1'
#
loop_
_entity.id
_entity.type
_entity.pdbx_description
1 polymer ?
#
loop_
_entity_poly.entity_id
_entity_poly.type
_entity_poly.pdbx_seq_one_letter_code
_entity_poly.pdbx_strand_id
1 'polypeptide(L)'
;ARDYVDKVISKELYDEVLTAQLSNGFVLKRIMPTYLKSDTESAGHATLLEWPNLDYVPKQVKRYVTSKKVRICVVQYQMRSLKSFKEFATQCEYFVDVASGYKSDFILFPEIFTLQLLSYLPNERPGIAVRTLADLTPKYLDLFNKLSIKHNINIIGGSHYTREDDDIYNIAYLFRRDGSIEKQYKIHITPNERKWWGVKPGDKIEVFDTDRGKINIQICYDIEFPELSRIATQKGAELIFVPFCTDERYGYLRVRYCAQARCIENGVYAAIAGNVGNLPFVENMDIQYAQSGIYTPSDFQFSRDAIAAECTPNIETVIIHDIDMELVKRHRFSGSTLNWKDRRSDLYEVVLKK
;
A
#
# COMPACT_ATOMS: atom_id res chain seq x y z
N ALA A 1 -24.82 20.76 -36.37
CA ALA A 1 -24.95 20.81 -34.90
C ALA A 1 -23.58 20.58 -34.23
N ARG A 2 -22.83 19.54 -34.57
CA ARG A 2 -21.53 19.26 -33.88
C ARG A 2 -20.52 20.38 -34.11
N ASP A 3 -20.30 20.79 -35.37
CA ASP A 3 -19.39 21.89 -35.71
C ASP A 3 -19.78 23.23 -35.04
N TYR A 4 -21.08 23.51 -34.91
CA TYR A 4 -21.58 24.68 -34.18
C TYR A 4 -21.17 24.64 -32.71
N VAL A 5 -21.44 23.53 -32.05
CA VAL A 5 -21.12 23.35 -30.61
C VAL A 5 -19.62 23.41 -30.36
N ASP A 6 -18.82 22.79 -31.23
CA ASP A 6 -17.36 22.81 -31.11
C ASP A 6 -16.81 24.24 -31.25
N LYS A 7 -17.38 25.08 -32.15
CA LYS A 7 -17.05 26.51 -32.28
C LYS A 7 -17.47 27.36 -31.06
N VAL A 8 -18.54 26.99 -30.40
CA VAL A 8 -18.94 27.66 -29.13
C VAL A 8 -17.96 27.27 -28.01
N ILE A 9 -17.58 26.03 -27.94
CA ILE A 9 -16.58 25.53 -26.94
C ILE A 9 -15.22 26.20 -27.17
N SER A 10 -14.77 26.34 -28.42
CA SER A 10 -13.49 26.99 -28.77
C SER A 10 -13.56 28.53 -28.69
N LYS A 11 -14.74 29.08 -28.38
CA LYS A 11 -15.02 30.55 -28.32
C LYS A 11 -14.89 31.27 -29.66
N GLU A 12 -14.98 30.55 -30.76
CA GLU A 12 -15.04 31.10 -32.11
C GLU A 12 -16.44 31.61 -32.44
N LEU A 13 -17.44 31.08 -31.78
CA LEU A 13 -18.83 31.48 -31.89
C LEU A 13 -19.44 31.76 -30.52
N TYR A 14 -20.27 32.78 -30.43
CA TYR A 14 -21.01 33.11 -29.21
C TYR A 14 -22.46 32.61 -29.31
N ASP A 15 -22.89 31.79 -28.37
CA ASP A 15 -24.26 31.36 -28.16
C ASP A 15 -24.67 31.75 -26.74
N GLU A 16 -25.72 32.54 -26.60
CA GLU A 16 -26.12 33.13 -25.30
C GLU A 16 -26.36 32.08 -24.23
N VAL A 17 -27.00 30.98 -24.57
CA VAL A 17 -27.38 29.93 -23.63
C VAL A 17 -26.23 28.99 -23.38
N LEU A 18 -25.66 28.42 -24.42
CA LEU A 18 -24.61 27.42 -24.31
C LEU A 18 -23.31 28.00 -23.74
N THR A 19 -22.93 29.21 -24.16
CA THR A 19 -21.76 29.92 -23.62
C THR A 19 -21.92 30.21 -22.12
N ALA A 20 -23.10 30.68 -21.70
CA ALA A 20 -23.37 30.93 -20.28
C ALA A 20 -23.30 29.64 -19.44
N GLN A 21 -23.87 28.55 -19.95
CA GLN A 21 -23.84 27.27 -19.27
C GLN A 21 -22.41 26.73 -19.14
N LEU A 22 -21.63 26.71 -20.22
CA LEU A 22 -20.23 26.26 -20.20
C LEU A 22 -19.38 27.14 -19.26
N SER A 23 -19.60 28.44 -19.24
CA SER A 23 -18.91 29.38 -18.34
C SER A 23 -19.24 29.15 -16.85
N ASN A 24 -20.42 28.59 -16.56
CA ASN A 24 -20.86 28.22 -15.22
C ASN A 24 -20.50 26.76 -14.86
N GLY A 25 -19.58 26.13 -15.58
CA GLY A 25 -19.02 24.80 -15.25
C GLY A 25 -19.87 23.64 -15.74
N PHE A 26 -20.83 23.85 -16.63
CA PHE A 26 -21.51 22.75 -17.30
C PHE A 26 -20.57 22.09 -18.33
N VAL A 27 -20.65 20.79 -18.44
CA VAL A 27 -19.86 19.98 -19.38
C VAL A 27 -20.77 19.35 -20.43
N LEU A 28 -20.46 19.52 -21.70
CA LEU A 28 -21.18 18.85 -22.78
C LEU A 28 -21.02 17.34 -22.72
N LYS A 29 -22.13 16.62 -22.60
CA LYS A 29 -22.14 15.13 -22.68
C LYS A 29 -22.43 14.61 -24.07
N ARG A 30 -23.44 15.14 -24.70
CA ARG A 30 -23.81 14.78 -26.07
C ARG A 30 -24.73 15.79 -26.72
N ILE A 31 -24.81 15.75 -28.06
CA ILE A 31 -25.83 16.43 -28.85
C ILE A 31 -26.96 15.44 -29.10
N MET A 32 -28.17 15.87 -28.88
CA MET A 32 -29.40 15.09 -29.06
C MET A 32 -30.11 15.56 -30.34
N PRO A 33 -30.01 14.79 -31.43
CA PRO A 33 -30.71 15.16 -32.68
C PRO A 33 -32.20 14.90 -32.53
N THR A 34 -32.99 15.72 -33.23
CA THR A 34 -34.47 15.62 -33.27
C THR A 34 -35.19 15.64 -31.91
N TYR A 35 -34.56 16.25 -30.90
CA TYR A 35 -35.12 16.35 -29.54
C TYR A 35 -36.34 17.27 -29.46
N LEU A 36 -36.27 18.44 -30.15
CA LEU A 36 -37.33 19.42 -30.22
C LEU A 36 -37.75 19.64 -31.68
N LYS A 37 -38.58 18.75 -32.20
CA LYS A 37 -38.98 18.75 -33.62
C LYS A 37 -39.63 20.05 -34.13
N SER A 38 -40.21 20.84 -33.23
CA SER A 38 -40.85 22.12 -33.53
C SER A 38 -39.89 23.32 -33.52
N ASP A 39 -38.66 23.13 -33.06
CA ASP A 39 -37.64 24.17 -33.01
C ASP A 39 -36.87 24.24 -34.33
N THR A 40 -37.20 25.20 -35.14
CA THR A 40 -36.60 25.43 -36.46
C THR A 40 -35.24 26.10 -36.37
N GLU A 41 -34.97 26.87 -35.32
CA GLU A 41 -33.70 27.60 -35.14
C GLU A 41 -32.54 26.63 -34.85
N SER A 42 -32.76 25.69 -33.96
CA SER A 42 -31.76 24.62 -33.63
C SER A 42 -31.79 23.45 -34.63
N ALA A 43 -32.65 23.48 -35.66
CA ALA A 43 -32.99 22.36 -36.52
C ALA A 43 -33.35 21.07 -35.70
N GLY A 44 -34.04 21.29 -34.59
CA GLY A 44 -34.49 20.23 -33.68
C GLY A 44 -33.42 19.63 -32.78
N HIS A 45 -32.20 20.14 -32.76
CA HIS A 45 -31.11 19.65 -31.92
C HIS A 45 -31.12 20.28 -30.54
N ALA A 46 -30.66 19.49 -29.54
CA ALA A 46 -30.42 20.00 -28.20
C ALA A 46 -29.07 19.49 -27.66
N THR A 47 -28.51 20.20 -26.71
CA THR A 47 -27.30 19.79 -25.98
C THR A 47 -27.68 19.17 -24.64
N LEU A 48 -27.16 17.98 -24.34
CA LEU A 48 -27.21 17.41 -23.00
C LEU A 48 -25.97 17.88 -22.24
N LEU A 49 -26.19 18.69 -21.23
CA LEU A 49 -25.14 19.22 -20.38
C LEU A 49 -25.22 18.58 -18.99
N GLU A 50 -24.08 18.35 -18.37
CA GLU A 50 -23.96 17.91 -16.99
C GLU A 50 -23.28 19.00 -16.17
N TRP A 51 -23.87 19.36 -15.05
CA TRP A 51 -23.25 20.22 -14.07
C TRP A 51 -22.90 19.34 -12.85
N PRO A 52 -21.58 19.06 -12.61
CA PRO A 52 -21.17 18.29 -11.44
C PRO A 52 -21.34 19.17 -10.19
N ASN A 53 -22.41 18.93 -9.44
CA ASN A 53 -22.53 19.51 -8.12
C ASN A 53 -21.61 18.74 -7.16
N LEU A 54 -20.45 19.32 -6.85
CA LEU A 54 -19.45 18.71 -5.98
C LEU A 54 -19.96 18.52 -4.54
N ASP A 55 -20.96 19.30 -4.13
CA ASP A 55 -21.59 19.21 -2.80
C ASP A 55 -22.77 18.22 -2.78
N TYR A 56 -23.26 17.82 -3.95
CA TYR A 56 -24.39 16.92 -4.06
C TYR A 56 -23.97 15.45 -3.97
N VAL A 57 -24.24 14.83 -2.84
CA VAL A 57 -24.17 13.37 -2.68
C VAL A 57 -25.60 12.83 -2.76
N PRO A 58 -26.02 12.16 -3.86
CA PRO A 58 -27.36 11.59 -3.97
C PRO A 58 -27.68 10.70 -2.77
N LYS A 59 -28.89 10.82 -2.19
CA LYS A 59 -29.33 9.96 -1.07
C LYS A 59 -29.23 8.47 -1.40
N GLN A 60 -29.38 8.09 -2.67
CA GLN A 60 -29.18 6.72 -3.14
C GLN A 60 -27.71 6.30 -3.16
N VAL A 61 -26.79 7.21 -3.49
CA VAL A 61 -25.35 6.95 -3.41
C VAL A 61 -24.92 6.78 -1.95
N LYS A 62 -25.54 7.51 -1.00
CA LYS A 62 -25.32 7.24 0.44
C LYS A 62 -25.76 5.83 0.89
N ARG A 63 -26.74 5.21 0.21
CA ARG A 63 -27.14 3.81 0.50
C ARG A 63 -26.21 2.77 -0.11
N TYR A 64 -25.45 3.11 -1.18
CA TYR A 64 -24.53 2.19 -1.87
C TYR A 64 -23.05 2.53 -1.69
N VAL A 65 -22.71 3.65 -1.09
CA VAL A 65 -21.36 3.87 -0.55
C VAL A 65 -21.31 3.13 0.78
N THR A 66 -21.21 1.84 0.70
CA THR A 66 -20.68 1.05 1.80
C THR A 66 -19.23 1.49 1.94
N SER A 67 -19.00 2.38 2.91
CA SER A 67 -17.66 2.68 3.39
C SER A 67 -16.97 1.34 3.60
N LYS A 68 -16.02 1.00 2.75
CA LYS A 68 -15.26 -0.25 2.87
C LYS A 68 -14.11 0.04 3.83
N LYS A 69 -14.48 0.27 5.09
CA LYS A 69 -13.51 0.47 6.16
C LYS A 69 -12.71 -0.80 6.36
N VAL A 70 -11.41 -0.63 6.38
CA VAL A 70 -10.43 -1.67 6.64
C VAL A 70 -9.61 -1.24 7.84
N ARG A 71 -9.58 -2.04 8.88
CA ARG A 71 -8.81 -1.78 10.09
C ARG A 71 -7.44 -2.43 9.98
N ILE A 72 -6.40 -1.62 10.13
CA ILE A 72 -5.01 -2.05 10.02
C ILE A 72 -4.35 -1.91 11.37
N CYS A 73 -3.68 -2.96 11.81
CA CYS A 73 -2.74 -2.95 12.93
C CYS A 73 -1.31 -2.95 12.36
N VAL A 74 -0.48 -2.02 12.80
CA VAL A 74 0.93 -1.96 12.44
C VAL A 74 1.76 -2.15 13.70
N VAL A 75 2.70 -3.08 13.66
CA VAL A 75 3.58 -3.41 14.77
C VAL A 75 4.91 -2.69 14.62
N GLN A 76 5.27 -1.88 15.61
CA GLN A 76 6.65 -1.45 15.84
C GLN A 76 7.29 -2.42 16.81
N TYR A 77 8.14 -3.30 16.29
CA TYR A 77 8.59 -4.50 16.99
C TYR A 77 9.98 -4.31 17.57
N GLN A 78 10.14 -4.61 18.87
CA GLN A 78 11.45 -4.56 19.49
C GLN A 78 12.20 -5.87 19.28
N MET A 79 13.33 -5.80 18.61
CA MET A 79 14.28 -6.89 18.48
C MET A 79 14.92 -7.19 19.84
N ARG A 80 14.99 -8.48 20.17
CA ARG A 80 15.53 -8.95 21.47
C ARG A 80 16.11 -10.34 21.36
N SER A 81 17.04 -10.66 22.22
CA SER A 81 17.56 -12.02 22.34
C SER A 81 16.48 -12.97 22.84
N LEU A 82 16.34 -14.09 22.19
CA LEU A 82 15.40 -15.16 22.50
C LEU A 82 16.17 -16.42 22.94
N LYS A 83 15.51 -17.27 23.72
CA LYS A 83 16.05 -18.57 24.16
C LYS A 83 15.48 -19.73 23.36
N SER A 84 14.43 -19.52 22.60
CA SER A 84 13.75 -20.57 21.85
C SER A 84 12.78 -20.02 20.81
N PHE A 85 12.40 -20.85 19.83
CA PHE A 85 11.30 -20.55 18.90
C PHE A 85 9.96 -20.34 19.64
N LYS A 86 9.75 -20.98 20.80
CA LYS A 86 8.53 -20.83 21.57
C LYS A 86 8.38 -19.39 22.11
N GLU A 87 9.46 -18.77 22.55
CA GLU A 87 9.42 -17.37 23.00
C GLU A 87 9.05 -16.43 21.83
N PHE A 88 9.62 -16.67 20.65
CA PHE A 88 9.24 -15.95 19.43
C PHE A 88 7.75 -16.12 19.13
N ALA A 89 7.27 -17.36 19.13
CA ALA A 89 5.88 -17.67 18.87
C ALA A 89 4.92 -16.99 19.86
N THR A 90 5.26 -16.99 21.14
CA THR A 90 4.46 -16.32 22.20
C THR A 90 4.36 -14.81 21.97
N GLN A 91 5.44 -14.17 21.54
CA GLN A 91 5.44 -12.74 21.24
C GLN A 91 4.62 -12.41 19.99
N CYS A 92 4.78 -13.19 18.92
CA CYS A 92 3.99 -13.01 17.71
C CYS A 92 2.49 -13.20 18.00
N GLU A 93 2.13 -14.24 18.76
CA GLU A 93 0.75 -14.50 19.15
C GLU A 93 0.16 -13.36 19.97
N TYR A 94 0.93 -12.77 20.89
CA TYR A 94 0.51 -11.61 21.68
C TYR A 94 0.07 -10.44 20.78
N PHE A 95 0.88 -10.06 19.78
CA PHE A 95 0.53 -8.97 18.88
C PHE A 95 -0.68 -9.31 18.01
N VAL A 96 -0.78 -10.55 17.53
CA VAL A 96 -1.92 -11.00 16.72
C VAL A 96 -3.20 -11.02 17.56
N ASP A 97 -3.14 -11.46 18.81
CA ASP A 97 -4.26 -11.45 19.74
C ASP A 97 -4.75 -10.02 20.02
N VAL A 98 -3.82 -9.09 20.31
CA VAL A 98 -4.15 -7.66 20.45
C VAL A 98 -4.84 -7.12 19.21
N ALA A 99 -4.27 -7.35 18.01
CA ALA A 99 -4.86 -6.88 16.77
C ALA A 99 -6.26 -7.44 16.53
N SER A 100 -6.45 -8.74 16.79
CA SER A 100 -7.74 -9.42 16.69
C SER A 100 -8.76 -8.89 17.70
N GLY A 101 -8.34 -8.65 18.96
CA GLY A 101 -9.18 -8.05 20.00
C GLY A 101 -9.75 -6.69 19.58
N TYR A 102 -8.97 -5.90 18.85
CA TYR A 102 -9.41 -4.64 18.22
C TYR A 102 -10.13 -4.84 16.87
N LYS A 103 -10.39 -6.07 16.47
CA LYS A 103 -11.08 -6.42 15.19
C LYS A 103 -10.34 -5.89 13.96
N SER A 104 -9.02 -5.95 13.96
CA SER A 104 -8.22 -5.58 12.80
C SER A 104 -8.41 -6.59 11.67
N ASP A 105 -8.43 -6.08 10.43
CA ASP A 105 -8.52 -6.90 9.23
C ASP A 105 -7.15 -7.39 8.77
N PHE A 106 -6.13 -6.55 9.02
CA PHE A 106 -4.74 -6.84 8.74
C PHE A 106 -3.86 -6.51 9.94
N ILE A 107 -2.80 -7.31 10.12
CA ILE A 107 -1.67 -6.95 10.96
C ILE A 107 -0.39 -7.02 10.13
N LEU A 108 0.48 -6.01 10.27
CA LEU A 108 1.77 -5.90 9.60
C LEU A 108 2.91 -6.02 10.60
N PHE A 109 3.76 -7.01 10.41
CA PHE A 109 5.05 -7.17 11.10
C PHE A 109 6.21 -6.59 10.27
N PRO A 110 7.36 -6.25 10.91
CA PRO A 110 8.51 -5.66 10.21
C PRO A 110 9.30 -6.65 9.34
N GLU A 111 10.18 -6.10 8.51
CA GLU A 111 11.15 -6.85 7.71
C GLU A 111 12.12 -7.62 8.61
N ILE A 112 12.43 -8.86 8.24
CA ILE A 112 13.46 -9.73 8.84
C ILE A 112 13.53 -9.72 10.38
N PHE A 113 12.44 -9.40 11.07
CA PHE A 113 12.39 -9.45 12.54
C PHE A 113 12.65 -10.86 13.08
N THR A 114 12.57 -11.87 12.21
CA THR A 114 12.96 -13.27 12.50
C THR A 114 14.47 -13.45 12.71
N LEU A 115 15.32 -12.46 12.38
CA LEU A 115 16.76 -12.51 12.68
C LEU A 115 17.04 -12.64 14.18
N GLN A 116 16.12 -12.21 15.05
CA GLN A 116 16.23 -12.44 16.49
C GLN A 116 16.31 -13.94 16.88
N LEU A 117 15.84 -14.85 16.00
CA LEU A 117 15.96 -16.29 16.20
C LEU A 117 17.43 -16.76 16.17
N LEU A 118 18.31 -15.99 15.54
CA LEU A 118 19.76 -16.28 15.55
C LEU A 118 20.36 -16.19 16.95
N SER A 119 19.71 -15.50 17.90
CA SER A 119 20.24 -15.35 19.25
C SER A 119 20.34 -16.65 20.05
N TYR A 120 19.62 -17.70 19.69
CA TYR A 120 19.71 -19.02 20.30
C TYR A 120 20.27 -20.11 19.36
N LEU A 121 20.54 -19.76 18.11
CA LEU A 121 21.20 -20.63 17.15
C LEU A 121 22.74 -20.50 17.26
N PRO A 122 23.50 -21.42 16.68
CA PRO A 122 24.96 -21.31 16.67
C PRO A 122 25.41 -19.96 16.10
N ASN A 123 26.39 -19.33 16.73
CA ASN A 123 26.96 -18.08 16.24
C ASN A 123 27.89 -18.40 15.06
N GLU A 124 27.46 -18.02 13.87
CA GLU A 124 28.11 -18.31 12.60
C GLU A 124 28.25 -17.02 11.78
N ARG A 125 29.12 -17.07 10.77
CA ARG A 125 29.24 -15.96 9.81
C ARG A 125 27.89 -15.69 9.12
N PRO A 126 27.54 -14.45 8.79
CA PRO A 126 26.23 -14.08 8.29
C PRO A 126 25.68 -14.95 7.16
N GLY A 127 26.51 -15.29 6.16
CA GLY A 127 26.09 -16.14 5.04
C GLY A 127 25.76 -17.59 5.42
N ILE A 128 26.27 -18.12 6.55
CA ILE A 128 25.89 -19.43 7.10
C ILE A 128 24.68 -19.25 8.04
N ALA A 129 24.74 -18.28 8.92
CA ALA A 129 23.68 -17.99 9.88
C ALA A 129 22.30 -17.78 9.20
N VAL A 130 22.25 -17.10 8.06
CA VAL A 130 21.03 -16.92 7.29
C VAL A 130 20.45 -18.24 6.75
N ARG A 131 21.32 -19.20 6.40
CA ARG A 131 20.89 -20.53 5.93
C ARG A 131 20.32 -21.36 7.08
N THR A 132 20.96 -21.30 8.24
CA THR A 132 20.47 -21.93 9.48
C THR A 132 19.13 -21.30 9.91
N LEU A 133 18.97 -19.98 9.76
CA LEU A 133 17.69 -19.30 9.98
C LEU A 133 16.63 -19.79 9.00
N ALA A 134 16.97 -19.96 7.72
CA ALA A 134 16.06 -20.42 6.69
C ALA A 134 15.54 -21.86 6.94
N ASP A 135 16.26 -22.68 7.70
CA ASP A 135 15.78 -24.00 8.13
C ASP A 135 14.57 -23.91 9.08
N LEU A 136 14.32 -22.74 9.66
CA LEU A 136 13.13 -22.47 10.47
C LEU A 136 11.92 -22.02 9.66
N THR A 137 12.04 -21.83 8.34
CA THR A 137 10.92 -21.41 7.48
C THR A 137 9.64 -22.25 7.68
N PRO A 138 9.70 -23.61 7.75
CA PRO A 138 8.48 -24.39 7.96
C PRO A 138 7.79 -24.09 9.30
N LYS A 139 8.56 -23.85 10.37
CA LYS A 139 8.02 -23.47 11.68
C LYS A 139 7.40 -22.07 11.67
N TYR A 140 8.05 -21.13 10.97
CA TYR A 140 7.55 -19.78 10.79
C TYR A 140 6.23 -19.76 10.01
N LEU A 141 6.16 -20.49 8.89
CA LEU A 141 4.95 -20.59 8.07
C LEU A 141 3.79 -21.24 8.85
N ASP A 142 4.05 -22.34 9.55
CA ASP A 142 3.05 -23.04 10.37
C ASP A 142 2.50 -22.13 11.49
N LEU A 143 3.39 -21.40 12.19
CA LEU A 143 3.02 -20.46 13.24
C LEU A 143 2.03 -19.42 12.73
N PHE A 144 2.42 -18.64 11.71
CA PHE A 144 1.61 -17.52 11.24
C PHE A 144 0.33 -17.98 10.53
N ASN A 145 0.37 -19.12 9.86
CA ASN A 145 -0.83 -19.72 9.28
C ASN A 145 -1.85 -20.12 10.36
N LYS A 146 -1.39 -20.77 11.44
CA LYS A 146 -2.27 -21.10 12.57
C LYS A 146 -2.83 -19.85 13.25
N LEU A 147 -1.99 -18.81 13.43
CA LEU A 147 -2.43 -17.56 14.03
C LEU A 147 -3.47 -16.82 13.17
N SER A 148 -3.29 -16.78 11.83
CA SER A 148 -4.23 -16.12 10.93
C SER A 148 -5.62 -16.75 10.98
N ILE A 149 -5.69 -18.08 11.01
CA ILE A 149 -6.93 -18.84 11.12
C ILE A 149 -7.55 -18.68 12.52
N LYS A 150 -6.76 -18.92 13.56
CA LYS A 150 -7.20 -18.88 14.97
C LYS A 150 -7.82 -17.53 15.33
N HIS A 151 -7.17 -16.44 14.91
CA HIS A 151 -7.56 -15.07 15.24
C HIS A 151 -8.41 -14.40 14.16
N ASN A 152 -8.73 -15.10 13.07
CA ASN A 152 -9.52 -14.62 11.93
C ASN A 152 -9.02 -13.27 11.38
N ILE A 153 -7.73 -13.15 11.14
CA ILE A 153 -7.05 -11.92 10.69
C ILE A 153 -6.08 -12.22 9.55
N ASN A 154 -5.97 -11.34 8.57
CA ASN A 154 -4.93 -11.43 7.55
C ASN A 154 -3.61 -10.92 8.14
N ILE A 155 -2.53 -11.68 8.02
CA ILE A 155 -1.23 -11.35 8.60
C ILE A 155 -0.21 -11.13 7.48
N ILE A 156 0.36 -9.93 7.42
CA ILE A 156 1.63 -9.73 6.72
C ILE A 156 2.72 -10.04 7.75
N GLY A 157 3.31 -11.23 7.66
CA GLY A 157 4.26 -11.77 8.63
C GLY A 157 5.62 -11.07 8.63
N GLY A 158 5.67 -9.82 8.18
CA GLY A 158 6.91 -9.12 7.92
C GLY A 158 7.63 -9.74 6.73
N SER A 159 8.93 -9.96 6.87
CA SER A 159 9.64 -10.82 5.93
C SER A 159 10.59 -11.78 6.65
N HIS A 160 11.00 -12.82 5.92
CA HIS A 160 11.85 -13.88 6.43
C HIS A 160 12.84 -14.33 5.34
N TYR A 161 14.08 -14.61 5.73
CA TYR A 161 15.03 -15.23 4.81
C TYR A 161 14.65 -16.69 4.59
N THR A 162 14.31 -17.01 3.36
CA THR A 162 13.87 -18.35 2.94
C THR A 162 14.85 -18.91 1.94
N ARG A 163 15.17 -20.20 2.08
CA ARG A 163 15.98 -20.93 1.12
C ARG A 163 15.07 -21.60 0.08
N GLU A 164 15.31 -21.32 -1.19
CA GLU A 164 14.75 -22.05 -2.31
C GLU A 164 15.91 -22.59 -3.14
N ASP A 165 15.98 -23.91 -3.30
CA ASP A 165 17.15 -24.62 -3.81
C ASP A 165 18.42 -24.23 -3.02
N ASP A 166 19.42 -23.66 -3.69
CA ASP A 166 20.67 -23.20 -3.07
C ASP A 166 20.70 -21.70 -2.76
N ASP A 167 19.68 -20.96 -3.19
CA ASP A 167 19.62 -19.51 -3.06
C ASP A 167 18.79 -19.06 -1.84
N ILE A 168 19.17 -17.90 -1.30
CA ILE A 168 18.46 -17.23 -0.21
C ILE A 168 17.71 -16.04 -0.75
N TYR A 169 16.44 -15.94 -0.37
CA TYR A 169 15.56 -14.83 -0.72
C TYR A 169 15.00 -14.17 0.55
N ASN A 170 14.81 -12.87 0.49
CA ASN A 170 14.04 -12.13 1.49
C ASN A 170 12.57 -12.11 1.03
N ILE A 171 11.71 -12.85 1.72
CA ILE A 171 10.31 -13.06 1.30
C ILE A 171 9.36 -12.54 2.36
N ALA A 172 8.43 -11.69 1.95
CA ALA A 172 7.26 -11.33 2.75
C ALA A 172 6.11 -12.28 2.44
N TYR A 173 5.49 -12.81 3.49
CA TYR A 173 4.36 -13.73 3.37
C TYR A 173 3.08 -13.06 3.82
N LEU A 174 2.03 -13.24 3.01
CA LEU A 174 0.65 -12.94 3.38
C LEU A 174 -0.04 -14.24 3.81
N PHE A 175 -0.37 -14.31 5.09
CA PHE A 175 -1.18 -15.40 5.66
C PHE A 175 -2.63 -14.93 5.74
N ARG A 176 -3.49 -15.52 4.93
CA ARG A 176 -4.89 -15.15 4.91
C ARG A 176 -5.66 -15.88 6.03
N ARG A 177 -6.74 -15.27 6.47
CA ARG A 177 -7.63 -15.85 7.49
C ARG A 177 -8.33 -17.14 7.04
N ASP A 178 -8.33 -17.44 5.74
CA ASP A 178 -8.82 -18.69 5.17
C ASP A 178 -7.76 -19.83 5.16
N GLY A 179 -6.54 -19.53 5.62
CA GLY A 179 -5.42 -20.46 5.67
C GLY A 179 -4.57 -20.51 4.40
N SER A 180 -4.90 -19.74 3.37
CA SER A 180 -4.02 -19.63 2.20
C SER A 180 -2.81 -18.74 2.50
N ILE A 181 -1.67 -19.06 1.86
CA ILE A 181 -0.40 -18.36 2.02
C ILE A 181 0.06 -17.89 0.66
N GLU A 182 0.39 -16.60 0.57
CA GLU A 182 0.97 -15.98 -0.63
C GLU A 182 2.30 -15.32 -0.28
N LYS A 183 3.13 -15.05 -1.28
CA LYS A 183 4.49 -14.54 -1.06
C LYS A 183 4.86 -13.44 -2.05
N GLN A 184 5.60 -12.44 -1.55
CA GLN A 184 6.28 -11.42 -2.34
C GLN A 184 7.78 -11.48 -2.04
N TYR A 185 8.58 -11.70 -3.05
CA TYR A 185 10.03 -11.63 -2.95
C TYR A 185 10.48 -10.17 -2.97
N LYS A 186 11.50 -9.85 -2.16
CA LYS A 186 12.19 -8.57 -2.26
C LYS A 186 12.86 -8.45 -3.63
N ILE A 187 12.58 -7.38 -4.35
CA ILE A 187 13.07 -7.18 -5.71
C ILE A 187 14.41 -6.45 -5.70
N HIS A 188 14.52 -5.39 -4.89
CA HIS A 188 15.75 -4.61 -4.77
C HIS A 188 16.51 -5.01 -3.51
N ILE A 189 17.63 -5.69 -3.73
CA ILE A 189 18.48 -6.18 -2.64
C ILE A 189 19.49 -5.09 -2.26
N THR A 190 19.52 -4.73 -0.98
CA THR A 190 20.47 -3.74 -0.46
C THR A 190 21.92 -4.22 -0.61
N PRO A 191 22.90 -3.31 -0.66
CA PRO A 191 24.32 -3.70 -0.71
C PRO A 191 24.72 -4.61 0.45
N ASN A 192 24.20 -4.37 1.68
CA ASN A 192 24.47 -5.18 2.86
C ASN A 192 23.90 -6.61 2.73
N GLU A 193 22.62 -6.75 2.33
CA GLU A 193 22.02 -8.06 2.11
C GLU A 193 22.77 -8.87 1.06
N ARG A 194 23.21 -8.23 -0.02
CA ARG A 194 23.98 -8.90 -1.08
C ARG A 194 25.35 -9.33 -0.59
N LYS A 195 26.06 -8.45 0.12
CA LYS A 195 27.44 -8.67 0.55
C LYS A 195 27.54 -9.69 1.69
N TRP A 196 26.69 -9.56 2.71
CA TRP A 196 26.81 -10.30 3.95
C TRP A 196 25.94 -11.55 4.01
N TRP A 197 24.73 -11.47 3.49
CA TRP A 197 23.75 -12.54 3.58
C TRP A 197 23.60 -13.33 2.28
N GLY A 198 24.11 -12.84 1.16
CA GLY A 198 24.07 -13.51 -0.14
C GLY A 198 22.65 -13.62 -0.72
N VAL A 199 21.79 -12.64 -0.39
CA VAL A 199 20.37 -12.63 -0.80
C VAL A 199 20.23 -12.37 -2.29
N LYS A 200 19.34 -13.12 -2.95
CA LYS A 200 18.99 -12.97 -4.37
C LYS A 200 17.73 -12.12 -4.55
N PRO A 201 17.63 -11.37 -5.66
CA PRO A 201 16.45 -10.60 -5.99
C PRO A 201 15.30 -11.48 -6.47
N GLY A 202 14.06 -11.06 -6.15
CA GLY A 202 12.87 -11.55 -6.83
C GLY A 202 12.68 -10.93 -8.20
N ASP A 203 11.74 -11.48 -8.97
CA ASP A 203 11.46 -11.10 -10.36
C ASP A 203 10.00 -10.69 -10.63
N LYS A 204 9.15 -10.69 -9.59
CA LYS A 204 7.72 -10.44 -9.74
C LYS A 204 7.19 -9.40 -8.77
N ILE A 205 6.30 -8.57 -9.26
CA ILE A 205 5.50 -7.63 -8.47
C ILE A 205 4.10 -8.22 -8.36
N GLU A 206 3.76 -8.73 -7.17
CA GLU A 206 2.47 -9.34 -6.90
C GLU A 206 1.47 -8.29 -6.37
N VAL A 207 0.21 -8.45 -6.75
CA VAL A 207 -0.93 -7.73 -6.16
C VAL A 207 -1.92 -8.78 -5.69
N PHE A 208 -2.19 -8.79 -4.41
CA PHE A 208 -3.02 -9.78 -3.76
C PHE A 208 -4.46 -9.28 -3.67
N ASP A 209 -5.40 -10.07 -4.20
CA ASP A 209 -6.83 -9.77 -4.09
C ASP A 209 -7.36 -10.41 -2.82
N THR A 210 -7.58 -9.60 -1.78
CA THR A 210 -8.03 -10.04 -0.47
C THR A 210 -9.51 -9.77 -0.26
N ASP A 211 -10.09 -10.38 0.78
CA ASP A 211 -11.47 -10.10 1.21
C ASP A 211 -11.70 -8.63 1.60
N ARG A 212 -10.62 -7.84 1.75
CA ARG A 212 -10.64 -6.43 2.15
C ARG A 212 -10.20 -5.45 1.06
N GLY A 213 -9.79 -5.93 -0.10
CA GLY A 213 -9.33 -5.13 -1.24
C GLY A 213 -8.00 -5.60 -1.77
N LYS A 214 -7.52 -4.94 -2.81
CA LYS A 214 -6.26 -5.28 -3.45
C LYS A 214 -5.09 -4.61 -2.74
N ILE A 215 -4.15 -5.43 -2.30
CA ILE A 215 -2.96 -4.98 -1.60
C ILE A 215 -1.68 -5.36 -2.35
N ASN A 216 -0.62 -4.64 -2.09
CA ASN A 216 0.73 -4.98 -2.54
C ASN A 216 1.68 -4.93 -1.34
N ILE A 217 2.76 -5.70 -1.37
CA ILE A 217 3.79 -5.68 -0.34
C ILE A 217 5.10 -5.24 -1.01
N GLN A 218 5.75 -4.22 -0.45
CA GLN A 218 7.06 -3.74 -0.88
C GLN A 218 8.02 -3.78 0.30
N ILE A 219 9.07 -4.57 0.19
CA ILE A 219 9.95 -4.84 1.33
C ILE A 219 11.03 -3.75 1.41
N CYS A 220 10.92 -2.87 2.42
CA CYS A 220 11.92 -1.87 2.79
C CYS A 220 12.44 -1.05 1.59
N TYR A 221 13.60 -1.42 1.05
CA TYR A 221 14.25 -0.75 -0.08
C TYR A 221 13.39 -0.70 -1.34
N ASP A 222 12.47 -1.64 -1.52
CA ASP A 222 11.56 -1.66 -2.67
C ASP A 222 10.69 -0.40 -2.78
N ILE A 223 10.28 0.20 -1.65
CA ILE A 223 9.44 1.42 -1.65
C ILE A 223 10.19 2.64 -2.19
N GLU A 224 11.51 2.62 -2.19
CA GLU A 224 12.33 3.71 -2.70
C GLU A 224 12.28 3.81 -4.24
N PHE A 225 11.80 2.75 -4.94
CA PHE A 225 11.68 2.70 -6.40
C PHE A 225 10.24 2.97 -6.84
N PRO A 226 9.94 4.17 -7.39
CA PRO A 226 8.57 4.58 -7.73
C PRO A 226 7.88 3.68 -8.75
N GLU A 227 8.65 3.04 -9.62
CA GLU A 227 8.15 2.17 -10.67
C GLU A 227 7.37 0.99 -10.09
N LEU A 228 7.83 0.39 -9.00
CA LEU A 228 7.15 -0.75 -8.38
C LEU A 228 5.74 -0.37 -7.90
N SER A 229 5.65 0.74 -7.17
CA SER A 229 4.35 1.24 -6.69
C SER A 229 3.42 1.63 -7.83
N ARG A 230 3.99 2.20 -8.90
CA ARG A 230 3.22 2.56 -10.10
C ARG A 230 2.63 1.32 -10.76
N ILE A 231 3.45 0.28 -10.97
CA ILE A 231 3.02 -0.99 -11.57
C ILE A 231 2.00 -1.69 -10.67
N ALA A 232 2.25 -1.76 -9.35
CA ALA A 232 1.31 -2.34 -8.41
C ALA A 232 -0.06 -1.63 -8.46
N THR A 233 -0.07 -0.29 -8.53
CA THR A 233 -1.30 0.49 -8.64
C THR A 233 -1.99 0.29 -9.99
N GLN A 234 -1.25 0.16 -11.08
CA GLN A 234 -1.81 -0.19 -12.40
C GLN A 234 -2.48 -1.57 -12.39
N LYS A 235 -1.94 -2.53 -11.61
CA LYS A 235 -2.57 -3.85 -11.35
C LYS A 235 -3.75 -3.77 -10.38
N GLY A 236 -4.03 -2.59 -9.81
CA GLY A 236 -5.19 -2.31 -8.97
C GLY A 236 -4.93 -2.26 -7.47
N ALA A 237 -3.69 -2.22 -7.01
CA ALA A 237 -3.39 -2.05 -5.59
C ALA A 237 -3.96 -0.72 -5.04
N GLU A 238 -4.51 -0.78 -3.84
CA GLU A 238 -5.13 0.33 -3.12
C GLU A 238 -4.40 0.65 -1.82
N LEU A 239 -3.69 -0.35 -1.29
CA LEU A 239 -2.92 -0.30 -0.07
C LEU A 239 -1.59 -1.00 -0.29
N ILE A 240 -0.51 -0.34 0.12
CA ILE A 240 0.85 -0.88 0.08
C ILE A 240 1.31 -1.15 1.52
N PHE A 241 1.67 -2.38 1.83
CA PHE A 241 2.33 -2.74 3.08
C PHE A 241 3.84 -2.73 2.91
N VAL A 242 4.54 -2.09 3.84
CA VAL A 242 5.99 -1.92 3.78
C VAL A 242 6.62 -2.40 5.09
N PRO A 243 6.93 -3.68 5.20
CA PRO A 243 7.80 -4.15 6.28
C PRO A 243 9.21 -3.59 6.02
N PHE A 244 9.84 -2.98 7.05
CA PHE A 244 11.19 -2.43 6.91
C PHE A 244 12.08 -2.70 8.13
N CYS A 245 13.40 -2.67 7.88
CA CYS A 245 14.43 -2.81 8.89
C CYS A 245 15.54 -1.79 8.56
N THR A 246 15.72 -0.81 9.41
CA THR A 246 16.72 0.26 9.22
C THR A 246 17.49 0.50 10.51
N ASP A 247 18.80 0.66 10.38
CA ASP A 247 19.73 0.85 11.47
C ASP A 247 19.86 2.32 11.91
N GLU A 248 19.62 3.24 10.99
CA GLU A 248 19.81 4.67 11.19
C GLU A 248 18.58 5.49 10.81
N ARG A 249 18.44 6.65 11.45
CA ARG A 249 17.31 7.55 11.16
C ARG A 249 17.23 7.96 9.69
N TYR A 250 18.35 8.17 9.02
CA TYR A 250 18.33 8.54 7.59
C TYR A 250 17.80 7.40 6.71
N GLY A 251 18.10 6.14 7.06
CA GLY A 251 17.52 4.97 6.38
C GLY A 251 16.01 4.92 6.53
N TYR A 252 15.53 5.06 7.77
CA TYR A 252 14.10 5.17 8.04
C TYR A 252 13.45 6.34 7.27
N LEU A 253 14.07 7.52 7.23
CA LEU A 253 13.50 8.69 6.54
C LEU A 253 13.36 8.46 5.03
N ARG A 254 14.27 7.69 4.39
CA ARG A 254 14.09 7.30 2.98
C ARG A 254 12.83 6.47 2.81
N VAL A 255 12.65 5.43 3.62
CA VAL A 255 11.43 4.59 3.58
C VAL A 255 10.18 5.43 3.81
N ARG A 256 10.18 6.29 4.84
CA ARG A 256 9.04 7.15 5.17
C ARG A 256 8.66 8.09 4.03
N TYR A 257 9.62 8.89 3.57
CA TYR A 257 9.36 9.90 2.55
C TYR A 257 8.94 9.26 1.22
N CYS A 258 9.56 8.15 0.86
CA CYS A 258 9.15 7.39 -0.31
C CYS A 258 7.73 6.82 -0.16
N ALA A 259 7.39 6.20 0.97
CA ALA A 259 6.04 5.71 1.22
C ALA A 259 4.98 6.82 1.12
N GLN A 260 5.24 7.99 1.71
CA GLN A 260 4.36 9.16 1.60
C GLN A 260 4.24 9.65 0.15
N ALA A 261 5.36 9.73 -0.59
CA ALA A 261 5.34 10.09 -2.01
C ALA A 261 4.49 9.10 -2.83
N ARG A 262 4.60 7.78 -2.57
CA ARG A 262 3.78 6.78 -3.26
C ARG A 262 2.30 6.95 -3.00
N CYS A 263 1.91 7.37 -1.78
CA CYS A 263 0.51 7.67 -1.48
C CYS A 263 -0.02 8.82 -2.35
N ILE A 264 0.75 9.88 -2.51
CA ILE A 264 0.37 11.07 -3.28
C ILE A 264 0.34 10.75 -4.78
N GLU A 265 1.43 10.20 -5.31
CA GLU A 265 1.62 9.93 -6.74
C GLU A 265 0.62 8.96 -7.34
N ASN A 266 0.15 8.00 -6.53
CA ASN A 266 -0.68 6.89 -6.97
C ASN A 266 -2.11 6.90 -6.40
N GLY A 267 -2.41 7.79 -5.45
CA GLY A 267 -3.69 7.78 -4.75
C GLY A 267 -3.93 6.43 -4.06
N VAL A 268 -3.02 6.01 -3.19
CA VAL A 268 -3.06 4.76 -2.41
C VAL A 268 -2.78 5.05 -0.94
N TYR A 269 -3.09 4.09 -0.07
CA TYR A 269 -2.58 4.08 1.29
C TYR A 269 -1.24 3.36 1.36
N ALA A 270 -0.42 3.69 2.37
CA ALA A 270 0.76 2.91 2.72
C ALA A 270 0.81 2.71 4.24
N ALA A 271 1.11 1.48 4.67
CA ALA A 271 1.36 1.13 6.06
C ALA A 271 2.79 0.63 6.18
N ILE A 272 3.60 1.25 7.02
CA ILE A 272 5.02 0.90 7.21
C ILE A 272 5.24 0.37 8.63
N ALA A 273 5.91 -0.78 8.78
CA ALA A 273 6.26 -1.40 10.06
C ALA A 273 7.76 -1.63 10.16
N GLY A 274 8.36 -1.14 11.24
CA GLY A 274 9.81 -1.22 11.42
C GLY A 274 10.22 -1.84 12.74
N ASN A 275 11.46 -2.37 12.75
CA ASN A 275 12.11 -2.88 13.94
C ASN A 275 12.74 -1.76 14.77
N VAL A 276 12.75 -1.96 16.09
CA VAL A 276 13.48 -1.14 17.07
C VAL A 276 14.33 -2.04 17.96
N GLY A 277 15.19 -1.45 18.78
CA GLY A 277 16.09 -2.21 19.66
C GLY A 277 17.37 -2.68 18.97
N ASN A 278 17.97 -3.75 19.46
CA ASN A 278 19.23 -4.29 18.93
C ASN A 278 19.37 -5.78 19.18
N LEU A 279 20.32 -6.39 18.47
CA LEU A 279 20.73 -7.78 18.63
C LEU A 279 22.26 -7.85 18.70
N PRO A 280 22.89 -7.52 19.84
CA PRO A 280 24.34 -7.33 19.94
C PRO A 280 25.16 -8.60 19.68
N PHE A 281 24.52 -9.77 19.67
CA PHE A 281 25.18 -11.06 19.40
C PHE A 281 24.92 -11.60 17.99
N VAL A 282 24.20 -10.84 17.16
CA VAL A 282 23.95 -11.20 15.77
C VAL A 282 24.76 -10.27 14.88
N GLU A 283 25.74 -10.82 14.17
CA GLU A 283 26.63 -10.05 13.30
C GLU A 283 25.82 -9.34 12.20
N ASN A 284 26.14 -8.05 11.95
CA ASN A 284 25.42 -7.13 11.04
C ASN A 284 23.96 -6.80 11.43
N MET A 285 23.63 -6.97 12.72
CA MET A 285 22.35 -6.47 13.28
C MET A 285 22.67 -5.44 14.37
N ASP A 286 22.83 -4.21 13.93
CA ASP A 286 23.12 -3.06 14.80
C ASP A 286 21.87 -2.55 15.55
N ILE A 287 21.93 -1.32 16.01
CA ILE A 287 20.78 -0.64 16.59
C ILE A 287 19.75 -0.37 15.50
N GLN A 288 18.50 -0.73 15.76
CA GLN A 288 17.40 -0.49 14.82
C GLN A 288 16.67 0.81 15.15
N TYR A 289 16.36 1.60 14.11
CA TYR A 289 15.59 2.83 14.22
C TYR A 289 14.30 2.73 13.41
N ALA A 290 13.16 2.97 14.05
CA ALA A 290 11.89 3.03 13.37
C ALA A 290 10.91 4.02 14.01
N GLN A 291 10.00 4.52 13.17
CA GLN A 291 8.74 5.14 13.51
C GLN A 291 7.70 4.60 12.52
N SER A 292 7.01 3.55 12.92
CA SER A 292 6.00 2.90 12.10
C SER A 292 4.79 3.80 11.91
N GLY A 293 4.10 3.71 10.75
CA GLY A 293 3.02 4.63 10.45
C GLY A 293 2.07 4.14 9.37
N ILE A 294 0.94 4.83 9.25
CA ILE A 294 -0.06 4.66 8.19
C ILE A 294 -0.23 6.00 7.50
N TYR A 295 -0.01 6.02 6.19
CA TYR A 295 0.00 7.22 5.36
C TYR A 295 -1.12 7.21 4.33
N THR A 296 -1.56 8.41 3.97
CA THR A 296 -2.66 8.67 3.04
C THR A 296 -2.19 9.55 1.89
N PRO A 297 -2.97 9.67 0.81
CA PRO A 297 -2.81 10.80 -0.09
C PRO A 297 -2.91 12.14 0.68
N SER A 298 -2.29 13.19 0.13
CA SER A 298 -2.35 14.54 0.70
C SER A 298 -3.46 15.33 0.00
N ASP A 299 -4.66 15.31 0.57
CA ASP A 299 -5.82 16.08 0.08
C ASP A 299 -6.81 16.30 1.22
N PHE A 300 -7.75 17.25 1.05
CA PHE A 300 -8.74 17.65 2.07
C PHE A 300 -9.63 16.51 2.58
N GLN A 301 -9.76 15.42 1.82
CA GLN A 301 -10.53 14.24 2.21
C GLN A 301 -9.80 13.32 3.20
N PHE A 302 -8.50 13.53 3.42
CA PHE A 302 -7.62 12.70 4.25
C PHE A 302 -7.10 13.47 5.46
N SER A 303 -6.23 12.84 6.24
CA SER A 303 -5.56 13.49 7.35
C SER A 303 -4.77 14.71 6.87
N ARG A 304 -4.77 15.78 7.66
CA ARG A 304 -4.24 17.11 7.28
C ARG A 304 -2.80 17.09 6.79
N ASP A 305 -1.97 16.25 7.38
CA ASP A 305 -0.54 16.07 7.08
C ASP A 305 -0.25 14.78 6.31
N ALA A 306 -1.30 14.13 5.77
CA ALA A 306 -1.25 12.83 5.10
C ALA A 306 -0.75 11.69 6.01
N ILE A 307 -0.84 11.86 7.33
CA ILE A 307 -0.49 10.86 8.34
C ILE A 307 -1.77 10.44 9.05
N ALA A 308 -2.22 9.20 8.81
CA ALA A 308 -3.41 8.67 9.48
C ALA A 308 -3.11 8.28 10.93
N ALA A 309 -1.97 7.65 11.16
CA ALA A 309 -1.46 7.29 12.47
C ALA A 309 0.06 7.07 12.43
N GLU A 310 0.74 7.32 13.53
CA GLU A 310 2.18 7.15 13.69
C GLU A 310 2.54 6.66 15.09
N CYS A 311 3.53 5.76 15.19
CA CYS A 311 4.11 5.35 16.47
C CYS A 311 5.02 6.44 17.06
N THR A 312 5.26 6.39 18.37
CA THR A 312 6.40 7.08 18.97
C THR A 312 7.70 6.43 18.48
N PRO A 313 8.71 7.21 18.05
CA PRO A 313 9.98 6.64 17.58
C PRO A 313 10.63 5.71 18.62
N ASN A 314 11.15 4.59 18.14
CA ASN A 314 11.99 3.65 18.91
C ASN A 314 11.35 3.04 20.19
N ILE A 315 10.02 3.03 20.29
CA ILE A 315 9.29 2.39 21.38
C ILE A 315 8.45 1.25 20.81
N GLU A 316 8.56 0.04 21.38
CA GLU A 316 7.70 -1.08 21.02
C GLU A 316 6.24 -0.75 21.27
N THR A 317 5.42 -0.82 20.23
CA THR A 317 4.00 -0.52 20.32
C THR A 317 3.26 -1.03 19.07
N VAL A 318 1.95 -0.91 19.12
CA VAL A 318 1.10 -1.06 17.93
C VAL A 318 0.30 0.22 17.69
N ILE A 319 0.04 0.52 16.45
CA ILE A 319 -0.99 1.49 16.06
C ILE A 319 -2.10 0.77 15.31
N ILE A 320 -3.34 1.20 15.55
CA ILE A 320 -4.52 0.65 14.90
C ILE A 320 -5.32 1.81 14.32
N HIS A 321 -5.64 1.73 13.04
CA HIS A 321 -6.38 2.78 12.35
C HIS A 321 -7.30 2.23 11.27
N ASP A 322 -8.44 2.89 11.08
CA ASP A 322 -9.42 2.56 10.05
C ASP A 322 -9.18 3.42 8.80
N ILE A 323 -8.96 2.79 7.66
CA ILE A 323 -8.90 3.44 6.35
C ILE A 323 -10.15 3.12 5.53
N ASP A 324 -10.51 3.99 4.60
CA ASP A 324 -11.63 3.76 3.67
C ASP A 324 -11.10 3.48 2.25
N MET A 325 -11.14 2.22 1.82
CA MET A 325 -10.63 1.79 0.52
C MET A 325 -11.41 2.41 -0.66
N GLU A 326 -12.69 2.77 -0.48
CA GLU A 326 -13.46 3.45 -1.51
C GLU A 326 -13.06 4.93 -1.64
N LEU A 327 -12.51 5.51 -0.58
CA LEU A 327 -12.06 6.91 -0.59
C LEU A 327 -10.88 7.11 -1.56
N VAL A 328 -9.87 6.23 -1.53
CA VAL A 328 -8.72 6.34 -2.46
C VAL A 328 -9.12 6.09 -3.91
N LYS A 329 -10.08 5.21 -4.17
CA LYS A 329 -10.61 5.01 -5.52
C LYS A 329 -11.26 6.26 -6.06
N ARG A 330 -12.11 6.90 -5.25
CA ARG A 330 -12.76 8.16 -5.62
C ARG A 330 -11.77 9.29 -5.78
N HIS A 331 -10.82 9.41 -4.85
CA HIS A 331 -9.78 10.44 -4.87
C HIS A 331 -9.00 10.47 -6.19
N ARG A 332 -8.70 9.33 -6.79
CA ARG A 332 -8.00 9.24 -8.09
C ARG A 332 -8.71 9.99 -9.22
N PHE A 333 -10.02 10.25 -9.09
CA PHE A 333 -10.86 10.87 -10.12
C PHE A 333 -11.57 12.14 -9.66
N SER A 334 -11.56 12.47 -8.36
CA SER A 334 -12.30 13.60 -7.79
C SER A 334 -11.54 14.32 -6.66
N GLY A 335 -10.21 14.16 -6.57
CA GLY A 335 -9.37 14.92 -5.65
C GLY A 335 -9.15 16.37 -6.11
N SER A 336 -8.55 17.18 -5.24
CA SER A 336 -8.16 18.57 -5.57
C SER A 336 -7.07 18.62 -6.66
N THR A 337 -6.25 17.58 -6.72
CA THR A 337 -5.31 17.29 -7.80
C THR A 337 -5.48 15.83 -8.25
N LEU A 338 -5.34 15.59 -9.54
CA LEU A 338 -5.63 14.28 -10.13
C LEU A 338 -4.35 13.57 -10.58
N ASN A 339 -3.37 13.45 -9.68
CA ASN A 339 -2.04 12.88 -9.96
C ASN A 339 -2.09 11.54 -10.72
N TRP A 340 -3.08 10.70 -10.41
CA TRP A 340 -3.26 9.43 -11.11
C TRP A 340 -3.81 9.60 -12.52
N LYS A 341 -4.83 10.45 -12.70
CA LYS A 341 -5.56 10.64 -13.97
C LYS A 341 -4.77 11.48 -14.97
N ASP A 342 -4.09 12.53 -14.48
CA ASP A 342 -3.45 13.56 -15.32
C ASP A 342 -2.05 13.16 -15.81
N ARG A 343 -1.67 11.88 -15.61
CA ARG A 343 -0.42 11.36 -16.16
C ARG A 343 -0.43 11.45 -17.69
N ARG A 344 0.67 11.94 -18.23
CA ARG A 344 0.86 12.08 -19.68
C ARG A 344 1.28 10.73 -20.29
N SER A 345 0.33 9.76 -20.24
CA SER A 345 0.54 8.42 -20.83
C SER A 345 0.72 8.43 -22.35
N ASP A 346 0.47 9.58 -22.98
CA ASP A 346 0.80 9.88 -24.35
C ASP A 346 2.31 10.17 -24.56
N LEU A 347 3.05 10.56 -23.50
CA LEU A 347 4.47 10.90 -23.55
C LEU A 347 5.39 9.87 -22.89
N TYR A 348 4.91 9.20 -21.86
CA TYR A 348 5.72 8.23 -21.09
C TYR A 348 4.85 7.12 -20.50
N GLU A 349 5.48 5.96 -20.35
CA GLU A 349 4.84 4.77 -19.77
C GLU A 349 5.82 4.04 -18.85
N VAL A 350 5.28 3.45 -17.79
CA VAL A 350 6.01 2.50 -16.93
C VAL A 350 5.44 1.12 -17.19
N VAL A 351 6.27 0.23 -17.72
CA VAL A 351 5.87 -1.14 -18.08
C VAL A 351 6.74 -2.16 -17.38
N LEU A 352 6.12 -3.27 -16.97
CA LEU A 352 6.85 -4.45 -16.53
C LEU A 352 7.36 -5.19 -17.77
N LYS A 353 8.68 -5.35 -17.88
CA LYS A 353 9.27 -6.21 -18.93
C LYS A 353 8.91 -7.65 -18.62
N LYS A 354 8.53 -8.39 -19.67
CA LYS A 354 8.25 -9.84 -19.59
C LYS A 354 9.54 -10.63 -19.41
#